data_40feb112634276e7f0ff5ee6c197dabd
#
_entry.id   40feb112634276e7f0ff5ee6c197dabd
#
_cell.length_a   1.000
_cell.length_b   1.000
_cell.length_c   1.000
_cell.angle_alpha   90.00
_cell.angle_beta   90.00
_cell.angle_gamma   90.00
#
_symmetry.space_group_name_H-M   'P 1'
#
loop_
_entity.id
_entity.type
_entity.pdbx_description
1 polymer ?
#
loop_
_entity_poly.entity_id
_entity_poly.type
_entity_poly.pdbx_seq_one_letter_code
_entity_poly.pdbx_strand_id
1 'polypeptide(L)'
;LAVARKLALAGQEVVLLEVSSAIGTETSSRNSGVIHAGIYYPHDSLKARLCVRGKELLYEYCEQHDVPHQRIGKLIVATSESQQSTLEKLARQGKANGVGDLERLNAAEVKQMEPNISAVSALYSRSTGIVDSAALMLSYQGDLEAASGILALNAPANGVQVTASGFRIDIGGGDPMLLNTKLLVNSTGLHMVATLQNIGGFQAEHIQTLRYAKGNYFYLAGSSHFYHLSYPIPVMLDLCITDTLHLR
;
A
#
# COMPACT_ATOMS: atom_id res chain seq x y z
N LEU A 1 -4.06 8.37 7.69
CA LEU A 1 -5.47 8.68 7.28
C LEU A 1 -6.40 7.49 7.53
N ALA A 2 -6.23 6.32 6.92
CA ALA A 2 -7.17 5.20 7.04
C ALA A 2 -7.48 4.78 8.50
N VAL A 3 -6.47 4.69 9.36
CA VAL A 3 -6.64 4.36 10.78
C VAL A 3 -7.35 5.50 11.51
N ALA A 4 -6.92 6.74 11.28
CA ALA A 4 -7.53 7.92 11.92
C ALA A 4 -9.02 8.04 11.56
N ARG A 5 -9.35 7.91 10.27
CA ARG A 5 -10.72 7.82 9.77
C ARG A 5 -11.54 6.75 10.52
N LYS A 6 -11.00 5.53 10.59
CA LYS A 6 -11.72 4.41 11.22
C LYS A 6 -11.99 4.64 12.70
N LEU A 7 -11.06 5.24 13.42
CA LEU A 7 -11.22 5.58 14.82
C LEU A 7 -12.23 6.72 15.02
N ALA A 8 -12.17 7.77 14.19
CA ALA A 8 -13.13 8.88 14.27
C ALA A 8 -14.56 8.41 13.98
N LEU A 9 -14.77 7.60 12.92
CA LEU A 9 -16.07 6.99 12.62
C LEU A 9 -16.57 6.04 13.73
N ALA A 10 -15.68 5.54 14.59
CA ALA A 10 -16.04 4.77 15.78
C ALA A 10 -16.29 5.66 17.02
N GLY A 11 -16.38 6.98 16.83
CA GLY A 11 -16.66 7.94 17.90
C GLY A 11 -15.47 8.26 18.80
N GLN A 12 -14.25 7.93 18.39
CA GLN A 12 -13.06 8.33 19.13
C GLN A 12 -12.66 9.77 18.78
N GLU A 13 -12.18 10.52 19.76
CA GLU A 13 -11.50 11.79 19.51
C GLU A 13 -10.12 11.52 18.90
N VAL A 14 -9.88 12.04 17.69
CA VAL A 14 -8.66 11.74 16.92
C VAL A 14 -7.98 13.01 16.46
N VAL A 15 -6.69 13.10 16.73
CA VAL A 15 -5.78 14.10 16.15
C VAL A 15 -4.75 13.37 15.29
N LEU A 16 -4.71 13.68 14.00
CA LEU A 16 -3.73 13.20 13.05
C LEU A 16 -2.66 14.28 12.83
N LEU A 17 -1.43 14.00 13.26
CA LEU A 17 -0.29 14.90 13.07
C LEU A 17 0.42 14.57 11.76
N GLU A 18 0.68 15.58 10.96
CA GLU A 18 1.47 15.50 9.71
C GLU A 18 2.57 16.59 9.76
N VAL A 19 3.81 16.17 9.54
CA VAL A 19 4.96 17.09 9.55
C VAL A 19 4.99 18.03 8.36
N SER A 20 4.45 17.59 7.23
CA SER A 20 4.41 18.35 5.99
C SER A 20 3.25 19.34 5.94
N SER A 21 3.32 20.27 5.00
CA SER A 21 2.23 21.25 4.72
C SER A 21 1.04 20.64 3.98
N ALA A 22 1.12 19.38 3.57
CA ALA A 22 0.05 18.65 2.90
C ALA A 22 0.15 17.16 3.17
N ILE A 23 -0.96 16.44 3.04
CA ILE A 23 -1.01 14.98 3.12
C ILE A 23 -0.31 14.33 1.92
N GLY A 24 0.19 13.11 2.11
CA GLY A 24 0.65 12.25 1.02
C GLY A 24 1.93 12.69 0.32
N THR A 25 2.73 13.57 0.90
CA THR A 25 3.92 14.16 0.25
C THR A 25 5.12 13.21 0.16
N GLU A 26 5.10 12.09 0.90
CA GLU A 26 6.17 11.09 0.91
C GLU A 26 5.76 9.79 0.18
N THR A 27 5.90 8.63 0.84
CA THR A 27 5.64 7.31 0.25
C THR A 27 4.23 7.13 -0.30
N SER A 28 3.23 7.80 0.28
CA SER A 28 1.84 7.70 -0.19
C SER A 28 1.61 8.32 -1.58
N SER A 29 2.49 9.23 -2.03
CA SER A 29 2.50 9.74 -3.41
C SER A 29 3.54 9.05 -4.31
N ARG A 30 4.35 8.16 -3.75
CA ARG A 30 5.42 7.45 -4.44
C ARG A 30 5.09 5.95 -4.57
N ASN A 31 3.88 5.66 -5.01
CA ASN A 31 3.39 4.30 -5.24
C ASN A 31 2.85 4.17 -6.66
N SER A 32 2.55 2.93 -7.04
CA SER A 32 2.05 2.59 -8.38
C SER A 32 0.54 2.69 -8.51
N GLY A 33 -0.19 2.99 -7.45
CA GLY A 33 -1.65 2.96 -7.42
C GLY A 33 -2.25 1.57 -7.64
N VAL A 34 -1.48 0.50 -7.50
CA VAL A 34 -1.97 -0.87 -7.75
C VAL A 34 -2.74 -1.39 -6.55
N ILE A 35 -3.95 -1.87 -6.80
CA ILE A 35 -4.75 -2.67 -5.87
C ILE A 35 -4.29 -4.11 -6.01
N HIS A 36 -3.44 -4.58 -5.09
CA HIS A 36 -2.85 -5.91 -5.11
C HIS A 36 -3.83 -6.99 -4.69
N ALA A 37 -3.81 -8.14 -5.38
CA ALA A 37 -4.66 -9.30 -5.06
C ALA A 37 -4.17 -10.14 -3.87
N GLY A 38 -2.87 -10.11 -3.52
CA GLY A 38 -2.31 -10.92 -2.43
C GLY A 38 -1.54 -12.17 -2.87
N ILE A 39 -1.10 -12.24 -4.13
CA ILE A 39 -0.52 -13.44 -4.77
C ILE A 39 0.84 -13.82 -4.18
N TYR A 40 1.73 -12.83 -3.95
CA TYR A 40 3.17 -13.05 -3.73
C TYR A 40 3.58 -13.32 -2.28
N TYR A 41 2.68 -13.08 -1.33
CA TYR A 41 3.05 -13.08 0.09
C TYR A 41 3.07 -14.50 0.67
N PRO A 42 3.98 -14.79 1.62
CA PRO A 42 3.98 -16.07 2.31
C PRO A 42 2.60 -16.38 2.88
N HIS A 43 2.17 -17.63 2.73
CA HIS A 43 0.88 -18.10 3.27
C HIS A 43 0.80 -17.84 4.77
N ASP A 44 -0.38 -17.54 5.28
CA ASP A 44 -0.69 -17.17 6.67
C ASP A 44 -0.01 -15.90 7.20
N SER A 45 0.84 -15.22 6.42
CA SER A 45 1.37 -13.93 6.85
C SER A 45 0.25 -12.89 6.98
N LEU A 46 0.42 -11.96 7.93
CA LEU A 46 -0.49 -10.80 8.05
C LEU A 46 -0.61 -10.06 6.71
N LYS A 47 0.49 -9.96 5.95
CA LYS A 47 0.52 -9.29 4.66
C LYS A 47 -0.37 -9.99 3.63
N ALA A 48 -0.36 -11.32 3.58
CA ALA A 48 -1.26 -12.09 2.71
C ALA A 48 -2.72 -11.89 3.09
N ARG A 49 -3.06 -12.11 4.36
CA ARG A 49 -4.44 -11.99 4.87
C ARG A 49 -5.01 -10.58 4.70
N LEU A 50 -4.23 -9.57 5.10
CA LEU A 50 -4.67 -8.17 5.04
C LEU A 50 -4.73 -7.65 3.61
N CYS A 51 -3.88 -8.13 2.69
CA CYS A 51 -3.92 -7.73 1.29
C CYS A 51 -5.20 -8.24 0.61
N VAL A 52 -5.57 -9.51 0.79
CA VAL A 52 -6.81 -10.08 0.22
C VAL A 52 -8.04 -9.34 0.75
N ARG A 53 -8.15 -9.20 2.08
CA ARG A 53 -9.28 -8.49 2.69
C ARG A 53 -9.27 -6.99 2.36
N GLY A 54 -8.09 -6.37 2.37
CA GLY A 54 -7.92 -4.94 2.05
C GLY A 54 -8.31 -4.61 0.63
N LYS A 55 -8.04 -5.49 -0.33
CA LYS A 55 -8.50 -5.35 -1.71
C LYS A 55 -10.03 -5.24 -1.79
N GLU A 56 -10.75 -6.13 -1.14
CA GLU A 56 -12.21 -6.12 -1.12
C GLU A 56 -12.77 -4.83 -0.53
N LEU A 57 -12.27 -4.48 0.65
CA LEU A 57 -12.67 -3.25 1.35
C LEU A 57 -12.34 -1.98 0.56
N LEU A 58 -11.21 -2.00 -0.19
CA LEU A 58 -10.81 -0.85 -0.98
C LEU A 58 -11.72 -0.65 -2.18
N TYR A 59 -12.08 -1.71 -2.90
CA TYR A 59 -13.04 -1.61 -3.98
C TYR A 59 -14.41 -1.14 -3.49
N GLU A 60 -14.91 -1.75 -2.41
CA GLU A 60 -16.18 -1.35 -1.77
C GLU A 60 -16.16 0.14 -1.39
N TYR A 61 -15.08 0.58 -0.76
CA TYR A 61 -14.91 1.98 -0.39
C TYR A 61 -14.88 2.91 -1.60
N CYS A 62 -14.11 2.58 -2.62
CA CYS A 62 -13.98 3.40 -3.82
C CYS A 62 -15.31 3.54 -4.56
N GLU A 63 -16.09 2.47 -4.65
CA GLU A 63 -17.43 2.48 -5.23
C GLU A 63 -18.40 3.36 -4.44
N GLN A 64 -18.35 3.31 -3.10
CA GLN A 64 -19.25 4.09 -2.21
C GLN A 64 -18.90 5.59 -2.16
N HIS A 65 -17.67 5.97 -2.46
CA HIS A 65 -17.17 7.34 -2.31
C HIS A 65 -16.71 7.98 -3.63
N ASP A 66 -17.07 7.37 -4.76
CA ASP A 66 -16.72 7.85 -6.10
C ASP A 66 -15.20 8.08 -6.30
N VAL A 67 -14.36 7.27 -5.60
CA VAL A 67 -12.91 7.33 -5.79
C VAL A 67 -12.54 6.65 -7.11
N PRO A 68 -11.84 7.33 -8.03
CA PRO A 68 -11.46 6.75 -9.32
C PRO A 68 -10.62 5.47 -9.15
N HIS A 69 -11.10 4.38 -9.70
CA HIS A 69 -10.44 3.08 -9.66
C HIS A 69 -10.88 2.22 -10.85
N GLN A 70 -10.09 1.20 -11.20
CA GLN A 70 -10.42 0.28 -12.28
C GLN A 70 -9.90 -1.12 -11.97
N ARG A 71 -10.70 -2.15 -12.27
CA ARG A 71 -10.30 -3.57 -12.21
C ARG A 71 -9.70 -3.98 -13.56
N ILE A 72 -8.55 -3.44 -13.89
CA ILE A 72 -7.91 -3.68 -15.20
C ILE A 72 -7.25 -5.06 -15.31
N GLY A 73 -7.14 -5.81 -14.22
CA GLY A 73 -6.44 -7.08 -14.18
C GLY A 73 -4.92 -6.96 -14.24
N LYS A 74 -4.26 -8.09 -13.99
CA LYS A 74 -2.80 -8.19 -14.07
C LYS A 74 -2.36 -9.52 -14.68
N LEU A 75 -1.44 -9.45 -15.62
CA LEU A 75 -0.72 -10.59 -16.19
C LEU A 75 0.64 -10.73 -15.51
N ILE A 76 0.93 -11.90 -14.97
CA ILE A 76 2.27 -12.30 -14.53
C ILE A 76 2.81 -13.20 -15.63
N VAL A 77 3.81 -12.72 -16.36
CA VAL A 77 4.21 -13.25 -17.66
C VAL A 77 5.44 -14.13 -17.54
N ALA A 78 5.37 -15.36 -18.05
CA ALA A 78 6.52 -16.23 -18.30
C ALA A 78 6.98 -16.04 -19.75
N THR A 79 8.23 -15.63 -19.94
CA THR A 79 8.84 -15.40 -21.26
C THR A 79 9.65 -16.61 -21.75
N SER A 80 9.85 -17.62 -20.89
CA SER A 80 10.55 -18.87 -21.22
C SER A 80 9.91 -20.07 -20.53
N GLU A 81 10.14 -21.26 -21.09
CA GLU A 81 9.66 -22.53 -20.51
C GLU A 81 10.21 -22.78 -19.09
N SER A 82 11.45 -22.38 -18.82
CA SER A 82 12.07 -22.53 -17.50
C SER A 82 11.32 -21.78 -16.38
N GLN A 83 10.54 -20.77 -16.71
CA GLN A 83 9.75 -19.98 -15.78
C GLN A 83 8.39 -20.57 -15.42
N GLN A 84 7.93 -21.60 -16.14
CA GLN A 84 6.63 -22.23 -15.93
C GLN A 84 6.44 -22.75 -14.51
N SER A 85 7.46 -23.41 -13.96
CA SER A 85 7.40 -23.93 -12.59
C SER A 85 7.23 -22.84 -11.53
N THR A 86 7.81 -21.67 -11.76
CA THR A 86 7.64 -20.49 -10.88
C THR A 86 6.23 -19.94 -10.98
N LEU A 87 5.67 -19.88 -12.20
CA LEU A 87 4.30 -19.43 -12.42
C LEU A 87 3.30 -20.36 -11.69
N GLU A 88 3.52 -21.67 -11.73
CA GLU A 88 2.71 -22.65 -11.00
C GLU A 88 2.80 -22.50 -9.48
N LYS A 89 4.02 -22.22 -8.95
CA LYS A 89 4.19 -21.94 -7.53
C LYS A 89 3.40 -20.71 -7.11
N LEU A 90 3.46 -19.63 -7.91
CA LEU A 90 2.70 -18.40 -7.66
C LEU A 90 1.19 -18.64 -7.69
N ALA A 91 0.70 -19.45 -8.64
CA ALA A 91 -0.71 -19.81 -8.72
C ALA A 91 -1.18 -20.57 -7.48
N ARG A 92 -0.40 -21.58 -7.04
CA ARG A 92 -0.70 -22.34 -5.81
C ARG A 92 -0.67 -21.44 -4.56
N GLN A 93 0.34 -20.59 -4.44
CA GLN A 93 0.48 -19.65 -3.33
C GLN A 93 -0.67 -18.65 -3.29
N GLY A 94 -1.02 -18.04 -4.42
CA GLY A 94 -2.15 -17.11 -4.51
C GLY A 94 -3.46 -17.78 -4.11
N LYS A 95 -3.72 -19.01 -4.60
CA LYS A 95 -4.90 -19.79 -4.21
C LYS A 95 -4.91 -20.08 -2.70
N ALA A 96 -3.78 -20.48 -2.13
CA ALA A 96 -3.65 -20.71 -0.68
C ALA A 96 -3.92 -19.44 0.13
N ASN A 97 -3.57 -18.26 -0.40
CA ASN A 97 -3.83 -16.96 0.22
C ASN A 97 -5.30 -16.50 0.08
N GLY A 98 -6.14 -17.24 -0.65
CA GLY A 98 -7.55 -16.88 -0.87
C GLY A 98 -7.80 -16.04 -2.13
N VAL A 99 -6.83 -15.94 -3.04
CA VAL A 99 -7.03 -15.31 -4.36
C VAL A 99 -7.71 -16.32 -5.28
N GLY A 100 -9.04 -16.24 -5.39
CA GLY A 100 -9.87 -17.24 -6.07
C GLY A 100 -10.02 -17.06 -7.59
N ASP A 101 -9.52 -15.94 -8.14
CA ASP A 101 -9.75 -15.52 -9.53
C ASP A 101 -8.50 -15.59 -10.44
N LEU A 102 -7.54 -16.43 -10.04
CA LEU A 102 -6.33 -16.66 -10.82
C LEU A 102 -6.60 -17.64 -11.96
N GLU A 103 -6.26 -17.22 -13.15
CA GLU A 103 -6.44 -17.99 -14.39
C GLU A 103 -5.10 -18.19 -15.11
N ARG A 104 -4.84 -19.40 -15.58
CA ARG A 104 -3.66 -19.67 -16.39
C ARG A 104 -3.98 -19.44 -17.84
N LEU A 105 -3.14 -18.68 -18.53
CA LEU A 105 -3.26 -18.36 -19.95
C LEU A 105 -2.09 -18.96 -20.72
N ASN A 106 -2.37 -19.49 -21.91
CA ASN A 106 -1.36 -19.91 -22.89
C ASN A 106 -0.87 -18.70 -23.73
N ALA A 107 0.15 -18.92 -24.56
CA ALA A 107 0.75 -17.87 -25.39
C ALA A 107 -0.25 -17.16 -26.32
N ALA A 108 -1.21 -17.90 -26.89
CA ALA A 108 -2.21 -17.34 -27.80
C ALA A 108 -3.20 -16.44 -27.05
N GLU A 109 -3.66 -16.87 -25.88
CA GLU A 109 -4.56 -16.10 -25.03
C GLU A 109 -3.88 -14.81 -24.53
N VAL A 110 -2.60 -14.90 -24.11
CA VAL A 110 -1.83 -13.70 -23.74
C VAL A 110 -1.73 -12.73 -24.91
N LYS A 111 -1.42 -13.23 -26.11
CA LYS A 111 -1.30 -12.43 -27.33
C LYS A 111 -2.61 -11.75 -27.72
N GLN A 112 -3.74 -12.41 -27.47
CA GLN A 112 -5.07 -11.85 -27.71
C GLN A 112 -5.39 -10.72 -26.72
N MET A 113 -5.04 -10.87 -25.46
CA MET A 113 -5.28 -9.86 -24.42
C MET A 113 -4.32 -8.68 -24.53
N GLU A 114 -3.04 -8.94 -24.79
CA GLU A 114 -1.94 -7.98 -24.86
C GLU A 114 -1.10 -8.22 -26.12
N PRO A 115 -1.49 -7.66 -27.26
CA PRO A 115 -0.82 -7.90 -28.55
C PRO A 115 0.68 -7.54 -28.56
N ASN A 116 1.12 -6.67 -27.68
CA ASN A 116 2.50 -6.22 -27.57
C ASN A 116 3.36 -7.06 -26.61
N ILE A 117 2.78 -8.06 -25.95
CA ILE A 117 3.50 -8.96 -25.06
C ILE A 117 3.88 -10.25 -25.78
N SER A 118 5.15 -10.67 -25.62
CA SER A 118 5.63 -11.97 -26.07
C SER A 118 5.82 -12.86 -24.82
N ALA A 119 5.05 -13.95 -24.75
CA ALA A 119 5.04 -14.85 -23.61
C ALA A 119 4.82 -16.30 -24.06
N VAL A 120 5.31 -17.25 -23.26
CA VAL A 120 4.96 -18.68 -23.40
C VAL A 120 3.70 -19.01 -22.60
N SER A 121 3.48 -18.31 -21.49
CA SER A 121 2.25 -18.38 -20.68
C SER A 121 2.16 -17.22 -19.71
N ALA A 122 1.00 -17.02 -19.06
CA ALA A 122 0.84 -16.07 -17.98
C ALA A 122 -0.10 -16.59 -16.90
N LEU A 123 -0.03 -15.98 -15.73
CA LEU A 123 -1.05 -16.07 -14.68
C LEU A 123 -1.81 -14.74 -14.67
N TYR A 124 -3.10 -14.79 -14.94
CA TYR A 124 -3.98 -13.63 -14.95
C TYR A 124 -4.72 -13.51 -13.62
N SER A 125 -4.67 -12.33 -13.03
CA SER A 125 -5.39 -11.95 -11.80
C SER A 125 -6.44 -10.91 -12.15
N ARG A 126 -7.70 -11.31 -12.22
CA ARG A 126 -8.82 -10.45 -12.61
C ARG A 126 -9.08 -9.35 -11.59
N SER A 127 -8.89 -9.63 -10.29
CA SER A 127 -9.18 -8.71 -9.20
C SER A 127 -8.06 -7.72 -8.89
N THR A 128 -6.91 -7.83 -9.53
CA THR A 128 -5.89 -6.78 -9.47
C THR A 128 -6.37 -5.55 -10.24
N GLY A 129 -6.14 -4.37 -9.71
CA GLY A 129 -6.58 -3.14 -10.37
C GLY A 129 -5.70 -1.95 -10.02
N ILE A 130 -6.21 -0.77 -10.32
CA ILE A 130 -5.58 0.51 -10.02
C ILE A 130 -6.55 1.43 -9.29
N VAL A 131 -6.02 2.34 -8.50
CA VAL A 131 -6.76 3.37 -7.79
C VAL A 131 -6.03 4.71 -7.88
N ASP A 132 -6.76 5.80 -7.97
CA ASP A 132 -6.21 7.12 -7.74
C ASP A 132 -5.91 7.28 -6.24
N SER A 133 -4.64 7.11 -5.88
CA SER A 133 -4.21 7.19 -4.49
C SER A 133 -4.34 8.60 -3.89
N ALA A 134 -4.28 9.65 -4.71
CA ALA A 134 -4.48 11.02 -4.25
C ALA A 134 -5.95 11.28 -3.92
N ALA A 135 -6.86 10.90 -4.81
CA ALA A 135 -8.30 10.97 -4.57
C ALA A 135 -8.71 10.11 -3.35
N LEU A 136 -8.13 8.92 -3.19
CA LEU A 136 -8.36 8.06 -2.03
C LEU A 136 -7.95 8.74 -0.72
N MET A 137 -6.79 9.38 -0.69
CA MET A 137 -6.32 10.09 0.52
C MET A 137 -7.22 11.27 0.87
N LEU A 138 -7.65 12.05 -0.14
CA LEU A 138 -8.57 13.17 0.05
C LEU A 138 -9.93 12.69 0.56
N SER A 139 -10.45 11.58 0.04
CA SER A 139 -11.68 10.97 0.51
C SER A 139 -11.56 10.52 1.98
N TYR A 140 -10.45 9.87 2.37
CA TYR A 140 -10.21 9.50 3.76
C TYR A 140 -10.07 10.71 4.70
N GLN A 141 -9.49 11.81 4.21
CA GLN A 141 -9.43 13.07 4.96
C GLN A 141 -10.82 13.63 5.17
N GLY A 142 -11.64 13.70 4.12
CA GLY A 142 -13.01 14.21 4.21
C GLY A 142 -13.86 13.43 5.23
N ASP A 143 -13.76 12.10 5.22
CA ASP A 143 -14.46 11.25 6.21
C ASP A 143 -13.95 11.47 7.64
N LEU A 144 -12.64 11.66 7.82
CA LEU A 144 -12.04 11.97 9.13
C LEU A 144 -12.60 13.28 9.69
N GLU A 145 -12.59 14.34 8.86
CA GLU A 145 -13.05 15.67 9.24
C GLU A 145 -14.57 15.70 9.48
N ALA A 146 -15.36 15.02 8.64
CA ALA A 146 -16.80 14.87 8.82
C ALA A 146 -17.15 14.14 10.12
N ALA A 147 -16.29 13.24 10.59
CA ALA A 147 -16.40 12.56 11.88
C ALA A 147 -15.74 13.33 13.04
N SER A 148 -15.50 14.64 12.88
CA SER A 148 -14.88 15.53 13.87
C SER A 148 -13.42 15.18 14.24
N GLY A 149 -12.72 14.40 13.42
CA GLY A 149 -11.28 14.20 13.57
C GLY A 149 -10.50 15.43 13.09
N ILE A 150 -9.36 15.68 13.72
CA ILE A 150 -8.52 16.83 13.42
C ILE A 150 -7.30 16.38 12.63
N LEU A 151 -7.03 17.03 11.49
CA LEU A 151 -5.78 16.96 10.78
C LEU A 151 -4.94 18.21 11.06
N ALA A 152 -3.80 18.02 11.75
CA ALA A 152 -2.83 19.07 12.03
C ALA A 152 -1.63 18.95 11.08
N LEU A 153 -1.51 19.86 10.13
CA LEU A 153 -0.38 19.97 9.20
C LEU A 153 0.73 20.84 9.79
N ASN A 154 1.96 20.70 9.29
CA ASN A 154 3.16 21.36 9.84
C ASN A 154 3.32 21.13 11.35
N ALA A 155 2.91 19.97 11.83
CA ALA A 155 2.85 19.61 13.24
C ALA A 155 3.77 18.41 13.55
N PRO A 156 5.11 18.59 13.56
CA PRO A 156 6.04 17.52 13.87
C PRO A 156 5.89 17.08 15.35
N ALA A 157 5.89 15.77 15.59
CA ALA A 157 6.04 15.20 16.93
C ALA A 157 7.54 15.17 17.29
N ASN A 158 8.01 16.18 18.05
CA ASN A 158 9.42 16.32 18.41
C ASN A 158 9.85 15.32 19.48
N GLY A 159 8.94 14.91 20.36
CA GLY A 159 9.20 13.94 21.40
C GLY A 159 7.92 13.33 21.92
N VAL A 160 8.05 12.12 22.46
CA VAL A 160 6.94 11.41 23.09
C VAL A 160 7.40 10.85 24.43
N GLN A 161 6.59 11.00 25.44
CA GLN A 161 6.82 10.43 26.77
C GLN A 161 5.68 9.49 27.14
N VAL A 162 6.01 8.29 27.61
CA VAL A 162 5.04 7.38 28.22
C VAL A 162 4.67 7.93 29.60
N THR A 163 3.39 7.99 29.90
CA THR A 163 2.85 8.45 31.19
C THR A 163 1.99 7.35 31.83
N ALA A 164 1.58 7.53 33.05
CA ALA A 164 0.69 6.57 33.73
C ALA A 164 -0.69 6.44 33.06
N SER A 165 -1.14 7.44 32.27
CA SER A 165 -2.46 7.46 31.64
C SER A 165 -2.42 7.39 30.10
N GLY A 166 -1.24 7.16 29.50
CA GLY A 166 -1.06 7.12 28.05
C GLY A 166 0.24 7.78 27.61
N PHE A 167 0.15 8.80 26.75
CA PHE A 167 1.30 9.45 26.13
C PHE A 167 1.18 10.97 26.23
N ARG A 168 2.31 11.64 26.41
CA ARG A 168 2.47 13.08 26.22
C ARG A 168 3.34 13.30 25.00
N ILE A 169 2.85 14.10 24.07
CA ILE A 169 3.50 14.38 22.79
C ILE A 169 3.87 15.85 22.76
N ASP A 170 5.13 16.15 22.51
CA ASP A 170 5.62 17.49 22.22
C ASP A 170 5.45 17.76 20.73
N ILE A 171 4.54 18.66 20.39
CA ILE A 171 4.23 19.07 19.02
C ILE A 171 4.96 20.38 18.75
N GLY A 172 5.80 20.39 17.71
CA GLY A 172 6.47 21.58 17.20
C GLY A 172 5.70 22.26 16.08
N GLY A 173 6.42 23.08 15.31
CA GLY A 173 5.85 23.82 14.18
C GLY A 173 5.42 25.24 14.52
N GLY A 174 4.39 25.74 13.81
CA GLY A 174 3.94 27.14 13.98
C GLY A 174 3.28 27.43 15.31
N ASP A 175 2.55 26.44 15.88
CA ASP A 175 1.85 26.53 17.15
C ASP A 175 2.30 25.38 18.08
N PRO A 176 3.47 25.52 18.74
CA PRO A 176 3.99 24.48 19.61
C PRO A 176 3.06 24.20 20.79
N MET A 177 2.79 22.91 21.07
CA MET A 177 1.93 22.54 22.19
C MET A 177 2.27 21.16 22.76
N LEU A 178 1.77 20.87 23.94
CA LEU A 178 1.80 19.53 24.53
C LEU A 178 0.43 18.88 24.40
N LEU A 179 0.39 17.71 23.75
CA LEU A 179 -0.81 16.91 23.59
C LEU A 179 -0.74 15.67 24.49
N ASN A 180 -1.80 15.42 25.26
CA ASN A 180 -1.94 14.16 26.01
C ASN A 180 -2.94 13.25 25.30
N THR A 181 -2.61 11.97 25.17
CA THR A 181 -3.49 10.97 24.54
C THR A 181 -3.39 9.63 25.26
N LYS A 182 -4.47 8.86 25.23
CA LYS A 182 -4.50 7.48 25.76
C LYS A 182 -3.87 6.47 24.81
N LEU A 183 -3.95 6.72 23.50
CA LEU A 183 -3.48 5.83 22.46
C LEU A 183 -2.63 6.61 21.45
N LEU A 184 -1.48 6.07 21.11
CA LEU A 184 -0.62 6.59 20.06
C LEU A 184 -0.49 5.54 18.93
N VAL A 185 -0.78 5.97 17.70
CA VAL A 185 -0.58 5.15 16.51
C VAL A 185 0.57 5.73 15.70
N ASN A 186 1.68 4.99 15.63
CA ASN A 186 2.81 5.37 14.78
C ASN A 186 2.58 4.90 13.33
N SER A 187 2.29 5.83 12.45
CA SER A 187 2.09 5.61 11.00
C SER A 187 3.04 6.46 10.16
N THR A 188 4.24 6.73 10.66
CA THR A 188 5.20 7.67 10.08
C THR A 188 6.04 7.09 8.92
N GLY A 189 5.61 5.95 8.35
CA GLY A 189 6.21 5.37 7.16
C GLY A 189 7.72 5.11 7.31
N LEU A 190 8.54 5.73 6.47
CA LEU A 190 10.01 5.58 6.51
C LEU A 190 10.64 6.11 7.80
N HIS A 191 9.95 6.98 8.54
CA HIS A 191 10.41 7.56 9.80
C HIS A 191 9.98 6.76 11.05
N MET A 192 9.31 5.59 10.86
CA MET A 192 8.75 4.80 11.94
C MET A 192 9.78 4.46 13.04
N VAL A 193 10.98 4.04 12.66
CA VAL A 193 12.04 3.68 13.62
C VAL A 193 12.55 4.89 14.38
N ALA A 194 12.82 6.00 13.70
CA ALA A 194 13.23 7.24 14.35
C ALA A 194 12.18 7.75 15.34
N THR A 195 10.89 7.64 14.96
CA THR A 195 9.78 7.99 15.86
C THR A 195 9.76 7.09 17.10
N LEU A 196 9.93 5.76 16.95
CA LEU A 196 9.97 4.84 18.10
C LEU A 196 11.16 5.11 19.02
N GLN A 197 12.34 5.46 18.46
CA GLN A 197 13.52 5.82 19.22
C GLN A 197 13.35 7.11 20.04
N ASN A 198 12.46 8.01 19.60
CA ASN A 198 12.13 9.25 20.28
C ASN A 198 11.01 9.09 21.34
N ILE A 199 10.50 7.87 21.57
CA ILE A 199 9.54 7.59 22.63
C ILE A 199 10.30 7.26 23.91
N GLY A 200 10.29 8.16 24.87
CA GLY A 200 10.89 7.93 26.19
C GLY A 200 10.22 6.75 26.91
N GLY A 201 11.02 5.74 27.28
CA GLY A 201 10.54 4.51 27.92
C GLY A 201 10.12 3.39 26.94
N PHE A 202 10.24 3.58 25.61
CA PHE A 202 10.02 2.50 24.66
C PHE A 202 11.20 1.52 24.67
N GLN A 203 10.91 0.22 24.73
CA GLN A 203 11.95 -0.79 24.85
C GLN A 203 12.62 -1.02 23.49
N ALA A 204 13.95 -0.86 23.45
CA ALA A 204 14.74 -0.94 22.20
C ALA A 204 14.64 -2.30 21.49
N GLU A 205 14.38 -3.39 22.23
CA GLU A 205 14.20 -4.74 21.71
C GLU A 205 12.98 -4.89 20.78
N HIS A 206 12.01 -3.99 20.89
CA HIS A 206 10.83 -3.96 20.02
C HIS A 206 11.04 -3.10 18.77
N ILE A 207 12.19 -2.43 18.63
CA ILE A 207 12.53 -1.62 17.47
C ILE A 207 13.12 -2.52 16.39
N GLN A 208 12.39 -2.71 15.30
CA GLN A 208 12.87 -3.52 14.17
C GLN A 208 13.86 -2.73 13.30
N THR A 209 14.84 -3.44 12.74
CA THR A 209 15.74 -2.85 11.75
C THR A 209 15.00 -2.65 10.43
N LEU A 210 14.91 -1.41 9.95
CA LEU A 210 14.40 -1.11 8.63
C LEU A 210 15.47 -1.36 7.56
N ARG A 211 15.04 -1.99 6.46
CA ARG A 211 15.82 -2.08 5.22
C ARG A 211 15.05 -1.35 4.13
N TYR A 212 15.74 -0.44 3.45
CA TYR A 212 15.15 0.38 2.40
C TYR A 212 15.44 -0.24 1.04
N ALA A 213 14.41 -0.28 0.17
CA ALA A 213 14.56 -0.58 -1.23
C ALA A 213 14.05 0.62 -2.05
N LYS A 214 14.84 1.07 -3.03
CA LYS A 214 14.46 2.15 -3.93
C LYS A 214 13.84 1.57 -5.19
N GLY A 215 12.59 1.91 -5.49
CA GLY A 215 11.97 1.68 -6.79
C GLY A 215 12.16 2.89 -7.71
N ASN A 216 12.49 2.64 -8.98
CA ASN A 216 12.49 3.66 -10.01
C ASN A 216 11.27 3.46 -10.91
N TYR A 217 10.59 4.56 -11.26
CA TYR A 217 9.44 4.56 -12.14
C TYR A 217 9.77 5.35 -13.40
N PHE A 218 9.34 4.81 -14.54
CA PHE A 218 9.45 5.47 -15.83
C PHE A 218 8.06 5.73 -16.39
N TYR A 219 7.86 6.86 -17.03
CA TYR A 219 6.64 7.21 -17.70
C TYR A 219 6.84 7.12 -19.20
N LEU A 220 5.93 6.45 -19.89
CA LEU A 220 5.86 6.50 -21.34
C LEU A 220 5.12 7.77 -21.76
N ALA A 221 5.76 8.61 -22.57
CA ALA A 221 5.10 9.75 -23.18
C ALA A 221 4.17 9.25 -24.31
N GLY A 222 2.90 9.64 -24.25
CA GLY A 222 1.88 9.26 -25.23
C GLY A 222 0.84 8.28 -24.67
N SER A 223 0.08 7.62 -25.55
CA SER A 223 -0.93 6.63 -25.16
C SER A 223 -0.29 5.32 -24.74
N SER A 224 -0.86 4.69 -23.74
CA SER A 224 -0.48 3.31 -23.37
C SER A 224 -0.82 2.34 -24.49
N HIS A 225 0.10 1.42 -24.76
CA HIS A 225 -0.10 0.28 -25.66
C HIS A 225 -0.48 -1.00 -24.91
N PHE A 226 -0.78 -0.90 -23.62
CA PHE A 226 -1.14 -2.01 -22.76
C PHE A 226 -2.50 -1.77 -22.12
N TYR A 227 -3.30 -2.84 -22.04
CA TYR A 227 -4.66 -2.83 -21.50
C TYR A 227 -4.70 -3.31 -20.05
N HIS A 228 -3.71 -4.12 -19.62
CA HIS A 228 -3.61 -4.72 -18.31
C HIS A 228 -2.27 -4.40 -17.67
N LEU A 229 -2.20 -4.48 -16.34
CA LEU A 229 -0.92 -4.49 -15.64
C LEU A 229 -0.12 -5.73 -16.06
N SER A 230 1.08 -5.55 -16.57
CA SER A 230 1.91 -6.64 -17.09
C SER A 230 3.24 -6.69 -16.35
N TYR A 231 3.48 -7.82 -15.69
CA TYR A 231 4.62 -8.02 -14.82
C TYR A 231 5.42 -9.25 -15.24
N PRO A 232 6.75 -9.18 -15.34
CA PRO A 232 7.56 -10.38 -15.47
C PRO A 232 7.44 -11.22 -14.20
N ILE A 233 7.78 -12.50 -14.31
CA ILE A 233 7.95 -13.35 -13.12
C ILE A 233 9.03 -12.73 -12.24
N PRO A 234 8.76 -12.57 -10.92
CA PRO A 234 9.75 -12.03 -10.01
C PRO A 234 11.01 -12.89 -10.02
N VAL A 235 12.15 -12.29 -10.36
CA VAL A 235 13.46 -12.93 -10.15
C VAL A 235 13.77 -12.76 -8.66
N MET A 236 13.91 -13.87 -7.94
CA MET A 236 14.37 -13.85 -6.55
C MET A 236 15.85 -13.48 -6.54
N LEU A 237 16.12 -12.20 -6.60
CA LEU A 237 17.37 -11.66 -6.08
C LEU A 237 17.15 -11.48 -4.57
N ASP A 238 18.16 -11.76 -3.76
CA ASP A 238 18.13 -11.62 -2.27
C ASP A 238 17.81 -10.19 -1.80
N LEU A 239 17.63 -9.27 -2.70
CA LEU A 239 17.04 -7.96 -2.51
C LEU A 239 15.67 -7.93 -3.23
N CYS A 240 14.65 -7.52 -2.50
CA CYS A 240 13.29 -7.30 -3.01
C CYS A 240 13.30 -6.09 -4.00
N ILE A 241 13.89 -6.27 -5.17
CA ILE A 241 13.86 -5.31 -6.28
C ILE A 241 12.83 -5.86 -7.27
N THR A 242 11.62 -5.43 -7.16
CA THR A 242 10.66 -5.54 -8.25
C THR A 242 10.83 -4.30 -9.12
N ASP A 243 11.66 -4.42 -10.15
CA ASP A 243 11.61 -3.46 -11.26
C ASP A 243 10.27 -3.68 -11.96
N THR A 244 9.30 -2.89 -11.58
CA THR A 244 7.97 -2.95 -12.17
C THR A 244 7.85 -1.79 -13.13
N LEU A 245 7.74 -2.12 -14.41
CA LEU A 245 7.41 -1.14 -15.43
C LEU A 245 5.90 -0.84 -15.31
N HIS A 246 5.54 0.28 -14.73
CA HIS A 246 4.18 0.78 -14.74
C HIS A 246 4.00 1.70 -15.94
N LEU A 247 3.29 1.21 -16.94
CA LEU A 247 2.84 2.03 -18.05
C LEU A 247 1.42 2.51 -17.71
N ARG A 248 1.30 3.81 -17.49
CA ARG A 248 0.01 4.51 -17.40
C ARG A 248 -0.31 5.18 -18.71
#